data_3d220e7c75aae86107a6feec5853e412
#
_entry.id   3d220e7c75aae86107a6feec5853e412
#
_cell.length_a   1.000
_cell.length_b   1.000
_cell.length_c   1.000
_cell.angle_alpha   90.00
_cell.angle_beta   90.00
_cell.angle_gamma   90.00
#
_symmetry.space_group_name_H-M   'P 1'
#
loop_
_entity.id
_entity.type
_entity.pdbx_description
1 polymer ?
#
loop_
_entity_poly.entity_id
_entity_poly.type
_entity_poly.pdbx_seq_one_letter_code
_entity_poly.pdbx_strand_id
1 'polypeptide(L)'
;MFPLGLSMLWESVEPEAALEQRFGFNSFGAATHWVSAVLEQTWGLTVLECLRMAISDQNAIVWVASDRGGLVVKCSRATERFAYLEASARLLSALAGQGVPVPSPITSLNGLDRETLEGRSCAVSFTVLPELAGDWLDVQDHAAVRSAGACLAEIHRALGATHVDGSVFASRSTGLKERIGGWLENFDRGFAPEASSRLAEFLARAPQLGDQTQLIHNDFRAANILTRNSRITGVLDFDDVVIDHRVSDLAKACVYLGTMFTDWRPTPIAVRQSLRAGYESVRPLSRSESEWFEILELWHGLMAIPDENDTAGWASAL
;
A
#
# COMPACT_ATOMS: atom_id res chain seq x y z
N MET A 1 -8.11 10.72 10.21
CA MET A 1 -9.40 10.22 9.66
C MET A 1 -9.86 11.21 8.61
N PHE A 2 -10.28 10.76 7.41
CA PHE A 2 -10.81 11.65 6.39
C PHE A 2 -12.10 12.36 6.87
N PRO A 3 -12.33 13.62 6.49
CA PRO A 3 -13.52 14.37 6.91
C PRO A 3 -14.81 13.74 6.36
N LEU A 4 -15.95 14.08 6.95
CA LEU A 4 -17.25 13.74 6.39
C LEU A 4 -17.47 14.51 5.08
N GLY A 5 -18.21 13.93 4.15
CA GLY A 5 -18.46 14.47 2.83
C GLY A 5 -17.34 14.18 1.85
N LEU A 6 -17.10 15.12 0.93
CA LEU A 6 -16.13 14.98 -0.15
C LEU A 6 -14.77 15.61 0.23
N SER A 7 -13.68 14.94 -0.08
CA SER A 7 -12.31 15.42 0.11
C SER A 7 -11.35 14.87 -0.95
N MET A 8 -10.17 15.47 -1.05
CA MET A 8 -9.05 14.87 -1.80
C MET A 8 -8.28 13.91 -0.91
N LEU A 9 -7.64 12.89 -1.52
CA LEU A 9 -6.74 11.96 -0.80
C LEU A 9 -5.42 12.65 -0.41
N TRP A 10 -4.79 13.34 -1.36
CA TRP A 10 -3.49 14.02 -1.15
C TRP A 10 -3.31 15.29 -1.99
N GLU A 11 -4.12 15.50 -3.00
CA GLU A 11 -3.97 16.62 -3.92
C GLU A 11 -4.58 17.91 -3.35
N SER A 12 -3.97 19.07 -3.66
CA SER A 12 -4.47 20.39 -3.27
C SER A 12 -5.29 21.01 -4.40
N VAL A 13 -6.41 20.35 -4.76
CA VAL A 13 -7.36 20.83 -5.76
C VAL A 13 -8.76 20.87 -5.16
N GLU A 14 -9.66 21.65 -5.78
CA GLU A 14 -11.04 21.74 -5.31
C GLU A 14 -11.79 20.40 -5.52
N PRO A 15 -12.30 19.76 -4.47
CA PRO A 15 -12.84 18.41 -4.56
C PRO A 15 -14.04 18.26 -5.49
N GLU A 16 -14.99 19.21 -5.51
CA GLU A 16 -16.18 19.17 -6.37
C GLU A 16 -15.80 19.28 -7.85
N ALA A 17 -14.88 20.19 -8.18
CA ALA A 17 -14.38 20.33 -9.55
C ALA A 17 -13.63 19.07 -10.01
N ALA A 18 -12.82 18.47 -9.14
CA ALA A 18 -12.14 17.22 -9.42
C ALA A 18 -13.12 16.04 -9.61
N LEU A 19 -14.17 15.97 -8.80
CA LEU A 19 -15.21 14.96 -8.91
C LEU A 19 -15.94 15.05 -10.26
N GLU A 20 -16.32 16.26 -10.68
CA GLU A 20 -16.98 16.50 -11.96
C GLU A 20 -16.05 16.14 -13.13
N GLN A 21 -14.84 16.68 -13.14
CA GLN A 21 -13.88 16.46 -14.21
C GLN A 21 -13.48 14.97 -14.38
N ARG A 22 -13.27 14.28 -13.25
CA ARG A 22 -12.70 12.92 -13.24
C ARG A 22 -13.76 11.83 -13.33
N PHE A 23 -14.88 12.01 -12.65
CA PHE A 23 -15.92 10.99 -12.51
C PHE A 23 -17.27 11.37 -13.11
N GLY A 24 -17.43 12.62 -13.58
CA GLY A 24 -18.65 13.11 -14.24
C GLY A 24 -19.82 13.41 -13.31
N PHE A 25 -19.55 13.61 -12.00
CA PHE A 25 -20.57 13.97 -11.01
C PHE A 25 -20.42 15.42 -10.56
N ASN A 26 -21.48 16.20 -10.68
CA ASN A 26 -21.50 17.61 -10.33
C ASN A 26 -21.70 17.90 -8.82
N SER A 27 -21.84 16.87 -8.00
CA SER A 27 -21.96 17.00 -6.56
C SER A 27 -21.69 15.68 -5.83
N PHE A 28 -21.30 15.78 -4.56
CA PHE A 28 -21.17 14.63 -3.64
C PHE A 28 -22.46 13.79 -3.60
N GLY A 29 -23.64 14.45 -3.48
CA GLY A 29 -24.92 13.75 -3.45
C GLY A 29 -25.23 12.96 -4.71
N ALA A 30 -24.87 13.46 -5.90
CA ALA A 30 -25.06 12.73 -7.16
C ALA A 30 -24.13 11.52 -7.25
N ALA A 31 -22.89 11.64 -6.80
CA ALA A 31 -21.93 10.54 -6.79
C ALA A 31 -22.33 9.45 -5.79
N THR A 32 -22.72 9.81 -4.57
CA THR A 32 -23.14 8.86 -3.52
C THR A 32 -24.44 8.16 -3.87
N HIS A 33 -25.39 8.85 -4.50
CA HIS A 33 -26.61 8.20 -5.02
C HIS A 33 -26.28 7.13 -6.07
N TRP A 34 -25.36 7.41 -6.98
CA TRP A 34 -24.92 6.45 -7.97
C TRP A 34 -24.19 5.26 -7.34
N VAL A 35 -23.27 5.49 -6.40
CA VAL A 35 -22.60 4.42 -5.65
C VAL A 35 -23.61 3.55 -4.92
N SER A 36 -24.62 4.14 -4.27
CA SER A 36 -25.68 3.39 -3.58
C SER A 36 -26.46 2.48 -4.53
N ALA A 37 -26.84 3.01 -5.70
CA ALA A 37 -27.54 2.23 -6.72
C ALA A 37 -26.67 1.07 -7.26
N VAL A 38 -25.37 1.29 -7.46
CA VAL A 38 -24.42 0.25 -7.86
C VAL A 38 -24.33 -0.86 -6.79
N LEU A 39 -24.20 -0.48 -5.51
CA LEU A 39 -24.11 -1.44 -4.41
C LEU A 39 -25.38 -2.28 -4.27
N GLU A 40 -26.55 -1.66 -4.42
CA GLU A 40 -27.84 -2.35 -4.38
C GLU A 40 -28.00 -3.32 -5.56
N GLN A 41 -27.75 -2.87 -6.78
CA GLN A 41 -27.95 -3.66 -7.99
C GLN A 41 -26.92 -4.77 -8.17
N THR A 42 -25.66 -4.52 -7.81
CA THR A 42 -24.55 -5.43 -8.12
C THR A 42 -24.16 -6.30 -6.92
N TRP A 43 -24.33 -5.81 -5.69
CA TRP A 43 -24.01 -6.57 -4.46
C TRP A 43 -25.23 -6.95 -3.63
N GLY A 44 -26.42 -6.44 -3.94
CA GLY A 44 -27.62 -6.66 -3.14
C GLY A 44 -27.51 -6.06 -1.72
N LEU A 45 -26.78 -4.95 -1.59
CA LEU A 45 -26.55 -4.27 -0.33
C LEU A 45 -27.48 -3.06 -0.19
N THR A 46 -28.15 -2.93 0.96
CA THR A 46 -28.94 -1.73 1.27
C THR A 46 -28.03 -0.66 1.88
N VAL A 47 -27.81 0.43 1.18
CA VAL A 47 -27.03 1.57 1.67
C VAL A 47 -27.91 2.46 2.54
N LEU A 48 -27.50 2.66 3.78
CA LEU A 48 -28.17 3.54 4.73
C LEU A 48 -27.65 4.97 4.60
N GLU A 49 -26.33 5.14 4.45
CA GLU A 49 -25.68 6.44 4.32
C GLU A 49 -24.30 6.28 3.67
N CYS A 50 -23.94 7.23 2.79
CA CYS A 50 -22.56 7.43 2.35
C CYS A 50 -21.91 8.52 3.19
N LEU A 51 -21.02 8.14 4.09
CA LEU A 51 -20.48 9.03 5.13
C LEU A 51 -19.43 9.99 4.58
N ARG A 52 -18.56 9.50 3.70
CA ARG A 52 -17.44 10.26 3.14
C ARG A 52 -16.97 9.66 1.82
N MET A 53 -16.35 10.50 1.01
CA MET A 53 -15.69 10.11 -0.23
C MET A 53 -14.37 10.87 -0.34
N ALA A 54 -13.27 10.16 -0.52
CA ALA A 54 -11.96 10.74 -0.78
C ALA A 54 -11.53 10.34 -2.18
N ILE A 55 -11.16 11.32 -3.00
CA ILE A 55 -10.82 11.12 -4.42
C ILE A 55 -9.37 11.51 -4.72
N SER A 56 -8.80 10.87 -5.73
CA SER A 56 -7.53 11.24 -6.35
C SER A 56 -7.69 11.31 -7.87
N ASP A 57 -6.60 11.40 -8.60
CA ASP A 57 -6.66 11.44 -10.07
C ASP A 57 -7.40 10.23 -10.66
N GLN A 58 -7.11 9.02 -10.19
CA GLN A 58 -7.64 7.78 -10.76
C GLN A 58 -8.60 7.03 -9.85
N ASN A 59 -8.62 7.34 -8.53
CA ASN A 59 -9.30 6.52 -7.56
C ASN A 59 -10.30 7.33 -6.72
N ALA A 60 -11.34 6.65 -6.24
CA ALA A 60 -12.22 7.13 -5.19
C ALA A 60 -12.39 6.05 -4.12
N ILE A 61 -12.36 6.47 -2.86
CA ILE A 61 -12.65 5.63 -1.70
C ILE A 61 -13.92 6.18 -1.04
N VAL A 62 -14.94 5.33 -0.90
CA VAL A 62 -16.24 5.72 -0.31
C VAL A 62 -16.51 4.88 0.93
N TRP A 63 -16.77 5.55 2.04
CA TRP A 63 -17.19 4.89 3.29
C TRP A 63 -18.70 4.91 3.37
N VAL A 64 -19.27 3.74 3.57
CA VAL A 64 -20.71 3.48 3.48
C VAL A 64 -21.18 2.77 4.74
N ALA A 65 -22.25 3.27 5.35
CA ALA A 65 -23.05 2.51 6.31
C ALA A 65 -24.09 1.69 5.54
N SER A 66 -24.16 0.40 5.77
CA SER A 66 -25.09 -0.52 5.11
C SER A 66 -25.81 -1.41 6.10
N ASP A 67 -26.79 -2.19 5.60
CA ASP A 67 -27.47 -3.25 6.35
C ASP A 67 -26.52 -4.37 6.82
N ARG A 68 -25.31 -4.45 6.29
CA ARG A 68 -24.23 -5.38 6.70
C ARG A 68 -23.11 -4.74 7.48
N GLY A 69 -23.30 -3.50 7.98
CA GLY A 69 -22.31 -2.74 8.74
C GLY A 69 -21.55 -1.73 7.90
N GLY A 70 -20.40 -1.26 8.43
CA GLY A 70 -19.52 -0.32 7.73
C GLY A 70 -18.77 -0.99 6.59
N LEU A 71 -18.77 -0.33 5.43
CA LEU A 71 -18.10 -0.79 4.22
C LEU A 71 -17.19 0.30 3.67
N VAL A 72 -16.14 -0.11 2.98
CA VAL A 72 -15.26 0.73 2.19
C VAL A 72 -15.32 0.28 0.73
N VAL A 73 -15.76 1.17 -0.14
CA VAL A 73 -15.83 0.92 -1.58
C VAL A 73 -14.62 1.58 -2.23
N LYS A 74 -13.76 0.79 -2.86
CA LYS A 74 -12.64 1.30 -3.66
C LYS A 74 -13.05 1.31 -5.13
N CYS A 75 -13.03 2.48 -5.73
CA CYS A 75 -13.34 2.71 -7.14
C CYS A 75 -12.08 3.13 -7.88
N SER A 76 -11.88 2.65 -9.10
CA SER A 76 -10.79 3.10 -9.97
C SER A 76 -11.27 3.30 -11.40
N ARG A 77 -10.80 4.39 -12.03
CA ARG A 77 -10.99 4.68 -13.46
C ARG A 77 -9.75 4.36 -14.31
N ALA A 78 -8.68 3.84 -13.70
CA ALA A 78 -7.45 3.45 -14.38
C ALA A 78 -7.67 2.14 -15.16
N THR A 79 -8.24 2.24 -16.36
CA THR A 79 -8.65 1.09 -17.18
C THR A 79 -7.50 0.14 -17.49
N GLU A 80 -6.30 0.66 -17.67
CA GLU A 80 -5.07 -0.10 -17.90
C GLU A 80 -4.67 -0.97 -16.69
N ARG A 81 -5.21 -0.67 -15.49
CA ARG A 81 -4.95 -1.41 -14.25
C ARG A 81 -6.08 -2.37 -13.87
N PHE A 82 -7.18 -2.45 -14.60
CA PHE A 82 -8.35 -3.22 -14.16
C PHE A 82 -8.04 -4.71 -13.95
N ALA A 83 -7.32 -5.34 -14.86
CA ALA A 83 -6.90 -6.74 -14.69
C ALA A 83 -6.03 -6.95 -13.46
N TYR A 84 -5.12 -6.02 -13.19
CA TYR A 84 -4.27 -6.01 -12.01
C TYR A 84 -5.10 -5.84 -10.72
N LEU A 85 -6.03 -4.87 -10.69
CA LEU A 85 -6.88 -4.61 -9.53
C LEU A 85 -7.84 -5.78 -9.24
N GLU A 86 -8.32 -6.46 -10.27
CA GLU A 86 -9.10 -7.69 -10.13
C GLU A 86 -8.27 -8.82 -9.50
N ALA A 87 -7.03 -9.02 -9.97
CA ALA A 87 -6.11 -9.99 -9.38
C ALA A 87 -5.77 -9.64 -7.92
N SER A 88 -5.60 -8.35 -7.59
CA SER A 88 -5.39 -7.86 -6.23
C SER A 88 -6.60 -8.15 -5.32
N ALA A 89 -7.84 -7.97 -5.80
CA ALA A 89 -9.03 -8.31 -5.03
C ALA A 89 -9.11 -9.82 -4.74
N ARG A 90 -8.84 -10.68 -5.73
CA ARG A 90 -8.75 -12.13 -5.53
C ARG A 90 -7.64 -12.53 -4.56
N LEU A 91 -6.50 -11.82 -4.60
CA LEU A 91 -5.41 -12.02 -3.66
C LEU A 91 -5.84 -11.71 -2.23
N LEU A 92 -6.58 -10.62 -2.00
CA LEU A 92 -7.15 -10.29 -0.67
C LEU A 92 -8.05 -11.40 -0.15
N SER A 93 -8.95 -11.96 -0.98
CA SER A 93 -9.80 -13.09 -0.61
C SER A 93 -8.97 -14.32 -0.20
N ALA A 94 -7.92 -14.63 -0.97
CA ALA A 94 -7.04 -15.75 -0.66
C ALA A 94 -6.23 -15.55 0.63
N LEU A 95 -5.73 -14.34 0.90
CA LEU A 95 -5.01 -14.00 2.13
C LEU A 95 -5.93 -14.04 3.36
N ALA A 96 -7.14 -13.50 3.25
CA ALA A 96 -8.14 -13.57 4.32
C ALA A 96 -8.48 -15.03 4.65
N GLY A 97 -8.64 -15.89 3.63
CA GLY A 97 -8.86 -17.32 3.79
C GLY A 97 -7.71 -18.06 4.49
N GLN A 98 -6.50 -17.50 4.50
CA GLN A 98 -5.33 -17.99 5.24
C GLN A 98 -5.19 -17.39 6.64
N GLY A 99 -6.14 -16.53 7.07
CA GLY A 99 -6.14 -15.90 8.38
C GLY A 99 -5.25 -14.65 8.48
N VAL A 100 -4.79 -14.11 7.36
CA VAL A 100 -4.10 -12.81 7.33
C VAL A 100 -5.10 -11.70 7.65
N PRO A 101 -4.76 -10.71 8.50
CA PRO A 101 -5.67 -9.64 8.88
C PRO A 101 -5.82 -8.61 7.73
N VAL A 102 -6.53 -8.99 6.69
CA VAL A 102 -6.86 -8.12 5.54
C VAL A 102 -8.37 -8.05 5.34
N PRO A 103 -8.90 -6.96 4.77
CA PRO A 103 -10.32 -6.90 4.45
C PRO A 103 -10.62 -7.85 3.28
N SER A 104 -11.40 -8.91 3.53
CA SER A 104 -11.87 -9.81 2.47
C SER A 104 -12.93 -9.11 1.63
N PRO A 105 -12.78 -9.02 0.30
CA PRO A 105 -13.81 -8.49 -0.56
C PRO A 105 -15.17 -9.17 -0.36
N ILE A 106 -16.23 -8.37 -0.39
CA ILE A 106 -17.59 -8.88 -0.45
C ILE A 106 -17.86 -9.22 -1.91
N THR A 107 -18.10 -10.49 -2.17
CA THR A 107 -18.37 -11.00 -3.52
C THR A 107 -19.69 -10.44 -4.05
N SER A 108 -19.71 -9.99 -5.29
CA SER A 108 -20.89 -9.48 -5.99
C SER A 108 -21.93 -10.58 -6.24
N LEU A 109 -23.12 -10.21 -6.67
CA LEU A 109 -24.18 -11.16 -7.11
C LEU A 109 -23.73 -12.00 -8.33
N ASN A 110 -22.74 -11.53 -9.10
CA ASN A 110 -22.14 -12.26 -10.21
C ASN A 110 -21.01 -13.22 -9.78
N GLY A 111 -20.69 -13.27 -8.49
CA GLY A 111 -19.61 -14.13 -7.96
C GLY A 111 -18.20 -13.54 -8.12
N LEU A 112 -18.06 -12.23 -8.29
CA LEU A 112 -16.78 -11.54 -8.49
C LEU A 112 -16.40 -10.72 -7.26
N ASP A 113 -15.10 -10.71 -6.93
CA ASP A 113 -14.54 -9.89 -5.85
C ASP A 113 -14.34 -8.43 -6.29
N ARG A 114 -14.37 -8.19 -7.60
CA ARG A 114 -14.27 -6.86 -8.21
C ARG A 114 -15.10 -6.83 -9.49
N GLU A 115 -15.85 -5.76 -9.69
CA GLU A 115 -16.71 -5.54 -10.85
C GLU A 115 -16.21 -4.36 -11.68
N THR A 116 -16.41 -4.42 -12.99
CA THR A 116 -16.20 -3.27 -13.89
C THR A 116 -17.55 -2.86 -14.45
N LEU A 117 -17.91 -1.60 -14.25
CA LEU A 117 -19.22 -1.05 -14.59
C LEU A 117 -19.06 0.23 -15.42
N GLU A 118 -20.05 0.53 -16.24
CA GLU A 118 -20.12 1.81 -16.93
C GLU A 118 -20.42 2.94 -15.95
N GLY A 119 -19.48 3.89 -15.83
CA GLY A 119 -19.67 5.13 -15.10
C GLY A 119 -20.25 6.22 -16.00
N ARG A 120 -20.36 7.46 -15.47
CA ARG A 120 -20.90 8.57 -16.26
C ARG A 120 -19.96 9.05 -17.37
N SER A 121 -18.66 9.05 -17.12
CA SER A 121 -17.64 9.54 -18.05
C SER A 121 -16.72 8.46 -18.59
N CYS A 122 -16.58 7.35 -17.88
CA CYS A 122 -15.69 6.23 -18.24
C CYS A 122 -16.11 4.97 -17.50
N ALA A 123 -15.57 3.82 -17.88
CA ALA A 123 -15.68 2.60 -17.09
C ALA A 123 -15.00 2.78 -15.73
N VAL A 124 -15.61 2.23 -14.69
CA VAL A 124 -15.10 2.28 -13.30
C VAL A 124 -15.08 0.87 -12.74
N SER A 125 -13.97 0.53 -12.12
CA SER A 125 -13.81 -0.76 -11.45
C SER A 125 -14.05 -0.61 -9.96
N PHE A 126 -14.84 -1.52 -9.36
CA PHE A 126 -15.30 -1.49 -7.97
C PHE A 126 -14.88 -2.73 -7.19
N THR A 127 -14.41 -2.55 -5.97
CA THR A 127 -14.39 -3.60 -4.95
C THR A 127 -15.03 -3.08 -3.66
N VAL A 128 -15.77 -3.95 -2.99
CA VAL A 128 -16.47 -3.65 -1.73
C VAL A 128 -15.80 -4.42 -0.62
N LEU A 129 -15.30 -3.72 0.38
CA LEU A 129 -14.55 -4.27 1.50
C LEU A 129 -15.28 -3.99 2.82
N PRO A 130 -15.25 -4.89 3.82
CA PRO A 130 -15.69 -4.54 5.16
C PRO A 130 -14.78 -3.46 5.73
N GLU A 131 -15.35 -2.48 6.43
CA GLU A 131 -14.57 -1.52 7.21
C GLU A 131 -13.98 -2.25 8.41
N LEU A 132 -12.64 -2.31 8.49
CA LEU A 132 -11.95 -2.94 9.60
C LEU A 132 -11.86 -1.99 10.79
N ALA A 133 -12.07 -2.52 11.99
CA ALA A 133 -11.97 -1.75 13.22
C ALA A 133 -10.52 -1.64 13.68
N GLY A 134 -10.09 -0.43 14.01
CA GLY A 134 -8.76 -0.12 14.52
C GLY A 134 -8.39 1.33 14.26
N ASP A 135 -7.32 1.76 14.91
CA ASP A 135 -6.69 3.04 14.67
C ASP A 135 -5.47 2.85 13.77
N TRP A 136 -5.08 3.88 13.02
CA TRP A 136 -3.84 3.87 12.25
C TRP A 136 -2.65 3.57 13.15
N LEU A 137 -1.67 2.82 12.65
CA LEU A 137 -0.46 2.49 13.39
C LEU A 137 0.21 3.76 13.94
N ASP A 138 0.28 3.86 15.26
CA ASP A 138 1.13 4.86 15.91
C ASP A 138 2.57 4.32 15.97
N VAL A 139 3.47 4.95 15.26
CA VAL A 139 4.90 4.57 15.23
C VAL A 139 5.61 4.83 16.56
N GLN A 140 5.01 5.57 17.49
CA GLN A 140 5.52 5.74 18.85
C GLN A 140 5.18 4.53 19.74
N ASP A 141 4.18 3.73 19.39
CA ASP A 141 3.91 2.45 20.03
C ASP A 141 4.84 1.35 19.47
N HIS A 142 6.02 1.24 20.07
CA HIS A 142 7.02 0.24 19.66
C HIS A 142 6.52 -1.21 19.76
N ALA A 143 5.53 -1.51 20.60
CA ALA A 143 4.93 -2.84 20.67
C ALA A 143 4.05 -3.10 19.44
N ALA A 144 3.26 -2.10 19.01
CA ALA A 144 2.49 -2.17 17.78
C ALA A 144 3.40 -2.26 16.54
N VAL A 145 4.49 -1.48 16.50
CA VAL A 145 5.49 -1.54 15.42
C VAL A 145 6.14 -2.93 15.33
N ARG A 146 6.49 -3.53 16.47
CA ARG A 146 7.02 -4.89 16.50
C ARG A 146 5.99 -5.90 16.01
N SER A 147 4.72 -5.74 16.41
CA SER A 147 3.62 -6.58 15.92
C SER A 147 3.42 -6.42 14.41
N ALA A 148 3.58 -5.20 13.86
CA ALA A 148 3.52 -4.93 12.43
C ALA A 148 4.64 -5.67 11.67
N GLY A 149 5.86 -5.68 12.19
CA GLY A 149 6.97 -6.45 11.60
C GLY A 149 6.67 -7.96 11.55
N ALA A 150 6.17 -8.54 12.64
CA ALA A 150 5.75 -9.94 12.68
C ALA A 150 4.62 -10.22 11.67
N CYS A 151 3.64 -9.32 11.58
CA CYS A 151 2.55 -9.41 10.61
C CYS A 151 3.05 -9.38 9.16
N LEU A 152 4.02 -8.51 8.82
CA LEU A 152 4.62 -8.48 7.48
C LEU A 152 5.31 -9.83 7.13
N ALA A 153 5.99 -10.45 8.08
CA ALA A 153 6.59 -11.76 7.86
C ALA A 153 5.53 -12.86 7.59
N GLU A 154 4.40 -12.82 8.30
CA GLU A 154 3.26 -13.71 8.06
C GLU A 154 2.60 -13.45 6.71
N ILE A 155 2.45 -12.18 6.31
CA ILE A 155 1.97 -11.79 4.97
C ILE A 155 2.90 -12.36 3.90
N HIS A 156 4.21 -12.22 4.04
CA HIS A 156 5.16 -12.80 3.09
C HIS A 156 5.06 -14.31 2.98
N ARG A 157 4.82 -15.00 4.11
CA ARG A 157 4.59 -16.44 4.11
C ARG A 157 3.32 -16.80 3.34
N ALA A 158 2.23 -16.09 3.60
CA ALA A 158 0.95 -16.30 2.95
C ALA A 158 1.01 -16.00 1.45
N LEU A 159 1.63 -14.87 1.05
CA LEU A 159 1.84 -14.50 -0.35
C LEU A 159 2.68 -15.56 -1.10
N GLY A 160 3.73 -16.10 -0.46
CA GLY A 160 4.57 -17.16 -1.05
C GLY A 160 3.86 -18.50 -1.21
N ALA A 161 2.79 -18.75 -0.43
CA ALA A 161 1.97 -19.95 -0.51
C ALA A 161 0.75 -19.79 -1.43
N THR A 162 0.44 -18.56 -1.85
CA THR A 162 -0.76 -18.27 -2.64
C THR A 162 -0.52 -18.57 -4.13
N HIS A 163 -1.40 -19.38 -4.71
CA HIS A 163 -1.39 -19.72 -6.13
C HIS A 163 -2.35 -18.77 -6.88
N VAL A 164 -1.90 -17.55 -7.11
CA VAL A 164 -2.58 -16.59 -8.00
C VAL A 164 -1.77 -16.51 -9.30
N ASP A 165 -2.46 -16.30 -10.43
CA ASP A 165 -1.75 -16.04 -11.68
C ASP A 165 -0.87 -14.81 -11.53
N GLY A 166 0.42 -15.06 -11.32
CA GLY A 166 1.44 -14.02 -11.11
C GLY A 166 1.73 -13.19 -12.36
N SER A 167 1.26 -13.64 -13.54
CA SER A 167 1.57 -12.97 -14.81
C SER A 167 0.97 -11.55 -14.91
N VAL A 168 -0.07 -11.27 -14.13
CA VAL A 168 -0.74 -9.96 -14.08
C VAL A 168 0.03 -8.96 -13.21
N PHE A 169 0.79 -9.46 -12.23
CA PHE A 169 1.57 -8.58 -11.34
C PHE A 169 2.91 -8.23 -11.99
N ALA A 170 3.28 -6.96 -11.87
CA ALA A 170 4.58 -6.53 -12.38
C ALA A 170 5.70 -7.34 -11.70
N SER A 171 6.52 -7.99 -12.51
CA SER A 171 7.75 -8.61 -12.05
C SER A 171 8.90 -7.65 -12.26
N ARG A 172 9.68 -7.41 -11.22
CA ARG A 172 10.93 -6.66 -11.34
C ARG A 172 12.00 -7.61 -11.90
N SER A 173 11.94 -7.84 -13.21
CA SER A 173 12.81 -8.77 -13.95
C SER A 173 14.29 -8.39 -13.91
N THR A 174 14.60 -7.10 -13.74
CA THR A 174 15.97 -6.60 -13.58
C THR A 174 16.44 -6.88 -12.14
N GLY A 175 17.62 -7.48 -11.99
CA GLY A 175 18.20 -7.80 -10.68
C GLY A 175 18.41 -6.55 -9.80
N LEU A 176 18.36 -6.74 -8.48
CA LEU A 176 18.52 -5.64 -7.49
C LEU A 176 19.79 -4.82 -7.75
N LYS A 177 20.90 -5.50 -8.02
CA LYS A 177 22.19 -4.82 -8.24
C LYS A 177 22.16 -3.90 -9.47
N GLU A 178 21.54 -4.35 -10.54
CA GLU A 178 21.40 -3.59 -11.77
C GLU A 178 20.42 -2.40 -11.58
N ARG A 179 19.30 -2.61 -10.88
CA ARG A 179 18.33 -1.53 -10.58
C ARG A 179 18.96 -0.42 -9.76
N ILE A 180 19.69 -0.77 -8.69
CA ILE A 180 20.32 0.21 -7.81
C ILE A 180 21.48 0.89 -8.53
N GLY A 181 22.28 0.15 -9.33
CA GLY A 181 23.36 0.70 -10.13
C GLY A 181 22.86 1.73 -11.14
N GLY A 182 21.84 1.37 -11.93
CA GLY A 182 21.22 2.29 -12.88
C GLY A 182 20.58 3.50 -12.23
N TRP A 183 19.97 3.33 -11.04
CA TRP A 183 19.47 4.47 -10.27
C TRP A 183 20.60 5.40 -9.82
N LEU A 184 21.72 4.85 -9.29
CA LEU A 184 22.89 5.62 -8.85
C LEU A 184 23.56 6.40 -9.98
N GLU A 185 23.48 5.93 -11.22
CA GLU A 185 24.02 6.63 -12.39
C GLU A 185 23.22 7.90 -12.74
N ASN A 186 21.92 7.90 -12.42
CA ASN A 186 20.99 8.98 -12.77
C ASN A 186 20.64 9.89 -11.55
N PHE A 187 20.99 9.51 -10.33
CA PHE A 187 20.71 10.27 -9.13
C PHE A 187 21.70 11.43 -8.95
N ASP A 188 21.18 12.61 -8.63
CA ASP A 188 22.05 13.74 -8.24
C ASP A 188 22.65 13.51 -6.86
N ARG A 189 23.89 13.07 -6.83
CA ARG A 189 24.65 12.77 -5.61
C ARG A 189 24.94 13.99 -4.75
N GLY A 190 24.68 15.21 -5.26
CA GLY A 190 24.86 16.46 -4.51
C GLY A 190 23.97 16.56 -3.27
N PHE A 191 22.81 15.90 -3.27
CA PHE A 191 21.89 15.89 -2.13
C PHE A 191 22.41 15.09 -0.91
N ALA A 192 23.13 13.98 -1.13
CA ALA A 192 23.66 13.14 -0.06
C ALA A 192 24.92 12.39 -0.53
N PRO A 193 26.06 13.10 -0.73
CA PRO A 193 27.24 12.54 -1.39
C PRO A 193 27.90 11.39 -0.61
N GLU A 194 27.94 11.48 0.70
CA GLU A 194 28.52 10.43 1.56
C GLU A 194 27.66 9.15 1.53
N ALA A 195 26.33 9.30 1.67
CA ALA A 195 25.41 8.18 1.62
C ALA A 195 25.40 7.51 0.24
N SER A 196 25.46 8.28 -0.85
CA SER A 196 25.56 7.78 -2.21
C SER A 196 26.84 7.00 -2.45
N SER A 197 27.97 7.50 -1.93
CA SER A 197 29.26 6.81 -2.01
C SER A 197 29.26 5.51 -1.22
N ARG A 198 28.68 5.51 -0.01
CA ARG A 198 28.50 4.32 0.83
C ARG A 198 27.61 3.28 0.15
N LEU A 199 26.51 3.71 -0.50
CA LEU A 199 25.64 2.80 -1.27
C LEU A 199 26.41 2.15 -2.42
N ALA A 200 27.20 2.90 -3.18
CA ALA A 200 28.03 2.38 -4.26
C ALA A 200 29.05 1.33 -3.77
N GLU A 201 29.71 1.60 -2.63
CA GLU A 201 30.64 0.65 -2.01
C GLU A 201 29.94 -0.64 -1.54
N PHE A 202 28.78 -0.52 -0.89
CA PHE A 202 27.99 -1.67 -0.45
C PHE A 202 27.54 -2.50 -1.65
N LEU A 203 27.04 -1.84 -2.69
CA LEU A 203 26.59 -2.50 -3.92
C LEU A 203 27.72 -3.25 -4.62
N ALA A 204 28.93 -2.69 -4.64
CA ALA A 204 30.10 -3.36 -5.24
C ALA A 204 30.42 -4.69 -4.55
N ARG A 205 30.20 -4.77 -3.24
CA ARG A 205 30.48 -5.97 -2.40
C ARG A 205 29.23 -6.82 -2.13
N ALA A 206 28.06 -6.44 -2.67
CA ALA A 206 26.80 -7.10 -2.41
C ALA A 206 26.89 -8.60 -2.74
N PRO A 207 26.47 -9.48 -1.81
CA PRO A 207 26.47 -10.93 -2.05
C PRO A 207 25.44 -11.30 -3.13
N GLN A 208 25.54 -12.49 -3.65
CA GLN A 208 24.44 -13.00 -4.46
C GLN A 208 23.24 -13.26 -3.54
N LEU A 209 22.11 -12.65 -3.88
CA LEU A 209 20.82 -12.99 -3.31
C LEU A 209 20.22 -14.07 -4.20
N GLY A 210 19.78 -15.19 -3.60
CA GLY A 210 19.19 -16.27 -4.40
C GLY A 210 17.99 -15.79 -5.21
N ASP A 211 17.63 -16.51 -6.26
CA ASP A 211 16.58 -16.15 -7.22
C ASP A 211 15.13 -16.23 -6.67
N GLN A 212 14.97 -16.40 -5.37
CA GLN A 212 13.65 -16.51 -4.74
C GLN A 212 12.96 -15.17 -4.65
N THR A 213 12.17 -14.86 -5.67
CA THR A 213 11.21 -13.77 -5.67
C THR A 213 9.80 -14.30 -5.44
N GLN A 214 8.93 -13.46 -4.90
CA GLN A 214 7.52 -13.75 -4.66
C GLN A 214 6.70 -12.47 -4.72
N LEU A 215 5.38 -12.59 -4.61
CA LEU A 215 4.53 -11.43 -4.34
C LEU A 215 4.92 -10.78 -3.01
N ILE A 216 5.01 -9.47 -2.99
CA ILE A 216 5.28 -8.63 -1.82
C ILE A 216 4.25 -7.50 -1.76
N HIS A 217 4.00 -6.95 -0.57
CA HIS A 217 3.02 -5.87 -0.37
C HIS A 217 3.44 -4.57 -1.08
N ASN A 218 4.72 -4.23 -0.96
CA ASN A 218 5.36 -3.07 -1.60
C ASN A 218 4.89 -1.68 -1.14
N ASP A 219 3.88 -1.56 -0.26
CA ASP A 219 3.45 -0.29 0.38
C ASP A 219 3.07 -0.48 1.87
N PHE A 220 3.90 -1.21 2.63
CA PHE A 220 3.65 -1.50 4.04
C PHE A 220 4.09 -0.31 4.91
N ARG A 221 3.14 0.55 5.27
CA ARG A 221 3.36 1.80 6.02
C ARG A 221 2.19 2.10 6.96
N ALA A 222 2.36 3.04 7.90
CA ALA A 222 1.37 3.34 8.93
C ALA A 222 -0.02 3.67 8.38
N ALA A 223 -0.11 4.35 7.24
CA ALA A 223 -1.38 4.65 6.57
C ALA A 223 -2.14 3.41 6.07
N ASN A 224 -1.48 2.25 6.00
CA ASN A 224 -2.06 0.98 5.55
C ASN A 224 -2.15 -0.07 6.65
N ILE A 225 -1.90 0.29 7.92
CA ILE A 225 -1.88 -0.64 9.04
C ILE A 225 -2.85 -0.15 10.13
N LEU A 226 -3.78 -1.00 10.51
CA LEU A 226 -4.72 -0.76 11.60
C LEU A 226 -4.34 -1.56 12.84
N THR A 227 -4.46 -0.94 14.00
CA THR A 227 -4.08 -1.52 15.29
C THR A 227 -5.15 -1.32 16.35
N ARG A 228 -5.21 -2.23 17.30
CA ARG A 228 -5.97 -2.07 18.54
C ARG A 228 -5.21 -2.76 19.68
N ASN A 229 -4.93 -2.03 20.77
CA ASN A 229 -4.16 -2.55 21.90
C ASN A 229 -2.81 -3.17 21.44
N SER A 230 -2.06 -2.45 20.62
CA SER A 230 -0.77 -2.85 20.05
C SER A 230 -0.80 -4.14 19.20
N ARG A 231 -1.97 -4.62 18.79
CA ARG A 231 -2.14 -5.77 17.89
C ARG A 231 -2.62 -5.28 16.52
N ILE A 232 -2.15 -5.92 15.47
CA ILE A 232 -2.59 -5.62 14.10
C ILE A 232 -4.00 -6.18 13.91
N THR A 233 -4.93 -5.29 13.53
CA THR A 233 -6.32 -5.63 13.22
C THR A 233 -6.61 -5.58 11.73
N GLY A 234 -5.76 -4.90 10.95
CA GLY A 234 -5.91 -4.82 9.51
C GLY A 234 -4.65 -4.36 8.80
N VAL A 235 -4.37 -4.96 7.65
CA VAL A 235 -3.41 -4.45 6.66
C VAL A 235 -4.18 -4.18 5.38
N LEU A 236 -4.04 -2.97 4.88
CA LEU A 236 -4.82 -2.41 3.79
C LEU A 236 -3.94 -2.21 2.55
N ASP A 237 -4.60 -1.98 1.43
CA ASP A 237 -4.00 -1.46 0.20
C ASP A 237 -2.97 -2.38 -0.47
N PHE A 238 -3.46 -3.50 -0.99
CA PHE A 238 -2.70 -4.44 -1.83
C PHE A 238 -2.71 -4.05 -3.31
N ASP A 239 -2.95 -2.76 -3.62
CA ASP A 239 -3.03 -2.28 -5.00
C ASP A 239 -1.64 -1.95 -5.61
N ASP A 240 -0.54 -2.20 -4.87
CA ASP A 240 0.85 -2.02 -5.32
C ASP A 240 1.72 -3.28 -5.19
N VAL A 241 1.07 -4.44 -5.08
CA VAL A 241 1.74 -5.75 -5.01
C VAL A 241 2.60 -5.97 -6.26
N VAL A 242 3.82 -6.45 -6.07
CA VAL A 242 4.75 -6.79 -7.16
C VAL A 242 5.48 -8.09 -6.84
N ILE A 243 6.11 -8.68 -7.85
CA ILE A 243 7.02 -9.82 -7.64
C ILE A 243 8.44 -9.27 -7.43
N ASP A 244 8.98 -9.46 -6.23
CA ASP A 244 10.33 -9.04 -5.84
C ASP A 244 10.85 -9.87 -4.65
N HIS A 245 12.04 -9.56 -4.17
CA HIS A 245 12.60 -10.15 -2.95
C HIS A 245 11.92 -9.59 -1.70
N ARG A 246 11.59 -10.47 -0.74
CA ARG A 246 10.97 -10.11 0.56
C ARG A 246 11.78 -9.07 1.34
N VAL A 247 13.11 -9.17 1.28
CA VAL A 247 13.99 -8.22 1.96
C VAL A 247 13.86 -6.81 1.39
N SER A 248 13.49 -6.66 0.10
CA SER A 248 13.19 -5.35 -0.50
C SER A 248 11.95 -4.71 0.12
N ASP A 249 10.91 -5.50 0.35
CA ASP A 249 9.69 -5.02 1.02
C ASP A 249 9.93 -4.62 2.48
N LEU A 250 10.66 -5.44 3.24
CA LEU A 250 11.01 -5.13 4.62
C LEU A 250 11.85 -3.85 4.72
N ALA A 251 12.86 -3.68 3.88
CA ALA A 251 13.69 -2.49 3.88
C ALA A 251 12.90 -1.23 3.50
N LYS A 252 12.05 -1.33 2.48
CA LYS A 252 11.14 -0.24 2.09
C LYS A 252 10.17 0.10 3.23
N ALA A 253 9.57 -0.91 3.87
CA ALA A 253 8.69 -0.73 5.01
C ALA A 253 9.43 -0.02 6.17
N CYS A 254 10.67 -0.38 6.49
CA CYS A 254 11.45 0.29 7.52
C CYS A 254 11.63 1.79 7.24
N VAL A 255 11.91 2.15 6.00
CA VAL A 255 12.14 3.56 5.62
C VAL A 255 10.84 4.37 5.66
N TYR A 256 9.75 3.81 5.13
CA TYR A 256 8.49 4.54 4.93
C TYR A 256 7.43 4.28 6.00
N LEU A 257 7.69 3.47 7.05
CA LEU A 257 6.67 3.11 8.04
C LEU A 257 5.95 4.31 8.64
N GLY A 258 6.68 5.39 8.93
CA GLY A 258 6.14 6.60 9.55
C GLY A 258 5.32 7.48 8.60
N THR A 259 5.19 7.12 7.32
CA THR A 259 4.47 7.97 6.36
C THR A 259 2.95 7.74 6.46
N MET A 260 2.23 8.85 6.52
CA MET A 260 0.78 8.89 6.47
C MET A 260 0.32 9.38 5.09
N PHE A 261 -0.81 10.03 5.01
CA PHE A 261 -1.38 10.55 3.75
C PHE A 261 -0.68 11.83 3.27
N THR A 262 -0.19 12.64 4.23
CA THR A 262 0.51 13.91 4.02
C THR A 262 1.67 14.02 5.00
N ASP A 263 2.52 15.04 4.86
CA ASP A 263 3.62 15.35 5.78
C ASP A 263 4.58 14.18 6.01
N TRP A 264 5.04 13.58 4.94
CA TRP A 264 5.94 12.44 4.98
C TRP A 264 7.27 12.81 5.65
N ARG A 265 7.66 11.99 6.62
CA ARG A 265 8.91 12.15 7.38
C ARG A 265 9.67 10.83 7.48
N PRO A 266 10.99 10.88 7.61
CA PRO A 266 11.79 9.66 7.77
C PRO A 266 11.40 8.92 9.05
N THR A 267 11.30 7.60 8.94
CA THR A 267 11.04 6.74 10.09
C THR A 267 12.25 6.75 11.03
N PRO A 268 12.10 7.03 12.33
CA PRO A 268 13.22 7.02 13.28
C PRO A 268 13.92 5.65 13.37
N ILE A 269 15.22 5.63 13.58
CA ILE A 269 16.03 4.41 13.63
C ILE A 269 15.49 3.39 14.64
N ALA A 270 15.09 3.81 15.83
CA ALA A 270 14.53 2.93 16.86
C ALA A 270 13.24 2.24 16.40
N VAL A 271 12.42 2.94 15.60
CA VAL A 271 11.18 2.41 15.00
C VAL A 271 11.52 1.38 13.91
N ARG A 272 12.48 1.69 13.02
CA ARG A 272 12.97 0.75 11.99
C ARG A 272 13.49 -0.53 12.63
N GLN A 273 14.29 -0.42 13.71
CA GLN A 273 14.82 -1.55 14.47
C GLN A 273 13.70 -2.38 15.12
N SER A 274 12.65 -1.74 15.64
CA SER A 274 11.49 -2.42 16.23
C SER A 274 10.72 -3.22 15.18
N LEU A 275 10.50 -2.64 13.98
CA LEU A 275 9.84 -3.32 12.87
C LEU A 275 10.65 -4.54 12.41
N ARG A 276 11.95 -4.34 12.14
CA ARG A 276 12.86 -5.42 11.74
C ARG A 276 12.90 -6.54 12.78
N ALA A 277 13.05 -6.21 14.06
CA ALA A 277 13.06 -7.20 15.15
C ALA A 277 11.73 -7.97 15.24
N GLY A 278 10.59 -7.31 14.95
CA GLY A 278 9.30 -7.99 14.82
C GLY A 278 9.29 -8.99 13.66
N TYR A 279 9.72 -8.59 12.50
CA TYR A 279 9.84 -9.44 11.32
C TYR A 279 10.73 -10.66 11.58
N GLU A 280 11.94 -10.44 12.09
CA GLU A 280 12.93 -11.49 12.37
C GLU A 280 12.49 -12.46 13.49
N SER A 281 11.55 -12.05 14.36
CA SER A 281 10.96 -12.93 15.37
C SER A 281 10.12 -14.06 14.78
N VAL A 282 9.62 -13.87 13.55
CA VAL A 282 8.83 -14.86 12.80
C VAL A 282 9.69 -15.50 11.70
N ARG A 283 10.49 -14.69 11.01
CA ARG A 283 11.33 -15.12 9.91
C ARG A 283 12.71 -14.43 9.98
N PRO A 284 13.70 -15.11 10.55
CA PRO A 284 15.08 -14.60 10.56
C PRO A 284 15.61 -14.35 9.14
N LEU A 285 16.34 -13.25 8.96
CA LEU A 285 17.05 -13.00 7.72
C LEU A 285 18.30 -13.90 7.63
N SER A 286 18.56 -14.44 6.45
CA SER A 286 19.85 -15.05 6.16
C SER A 286 20.96 -14.00 6.18
N ARG A 287 22.23 -14.43 6.18
CA ARG A 287 23.37 -13.50 6.10
C ARG A 287 23.29 -12.61 4.86
N SER A 288 23.03 -13.20 3.69
CA SER A 288 22.90 -12.42 2.45
C SER A 288 21.72 -11.46 2.48
N GLU A 289 20.55 -11.89 3.03
CA GLU A 289 19.40 -11.00 3.19
C GLU A 289 19.70 -9.85 4.17
N SER A 290 20.47 -10.08 5.23
CA SER A 290 20.86 -9.01 6.17
C SER A 290 21.80 -8.00 5.51
N GLU A 291 22.74 -8.42 4.70
CA GLU A 291 23.62 -7.54 3.94
C GLU A 291 22.83 -6.75 2.88
N TRP A 292 21.89 -7.39 2.19
CA TRP A 292 20.99 -6.72 1.24
C TRP A 292 20.00 -5.78 1.93
N PHE A 293 19.55 -6.09 3.13
CA PHE A 293 18.67 -5.21 3.90
C PHE A 293 19.32 -3.83 4.12
N GLU A 294 20.61 -3.80 4.52
CA GLU A 294 21.33 -2.55 4.72
C GLU A 294 21.51 -1.74 3.43
N ILE A 295 21.79 -2.42 2.31
CA ILE A 295 21.88 -1.80 0.98
C ILE A 295 20.53 -1.17 0.59
N LEU A 296 19.44 -1.94 0.75
CA LEU A 296 18.10 -1.54 0.35
C LEU A 296 17.53 -0.44 1.26
N GLU A 297 17.78 -0.51 2.57
CA GLU A 297 17.37 0.54 3.50
C GLU A 297 18.04 1.88 3.13
N LEU A 298 19.34 1.86 2.84
CA LEU A 298 20.06 3.04 2.40
C LEU A 298 19.55 3.55 1.04
N TRP A 299 19.33 2.66 0.08
CA TRP A 299 18.80 3.02 -1.22
C TRP A 299 17.39 3.63 -1.13
N HIS A 300 16.47 3.02 -0.41
CA HIS A 300 15.13 3.57 -0.21
C HIS A 300 15.16 4.91 0.53
N GLY A 301 16.08 5.08 1.49
CA GLY A 301 16.29 6.34 2.17
C GLY A 301 16.77 7.45 1.22
N LEU A 302 17.71 7.14 0.34
CA LEU A 302 18.16 8.07 -0.70
C LEU A 302 17.04 8.41 -1.69
N MET A 303 16.24 7.42 -2.10
CA MET A 303 15.08 7.63 -2.98
C MET A 303 13.98 8.50 -2.34
N ALA A 304 13.93 8.57 -1.02
CA ALA A 304 12.93 9.36 -0.29
C ALA A 304 13.30 10.85 -0.19
N ILE A 305 14.53 11.23 -0.51
CA ILE A 305 14.95 12.63 -0.52
C ILE A 305 14.22 13.35 -1.66
N PRO A 306 13.44 14.42 -1.39
CA PRO A 306 12.76 15.16 -2.43
C PRO A 306 13.74 15.96 -3.30
N ASP A 307 13.38 16.14 -4.58
CA ASP A 307 14.25 16.80 -5.58
C ASP A 307 14.51 18.29 -5.29
N GLU A 308 13.63 18.98 -4.56
CA GLU A 308 13.72 20.42 -4.39
C GLU A 308 14.19 20.82 -2.98
N ASN A 309 13.42 20.53 -1.95
CA ASN A 309 13.71 21.00 -0.60
C ASN A 309 13.39 19.94 0.45
N ASP A 310 14.41 19.37 1.07
CA ASP A 310 14.30 18.36 2.12
C ASP A 310 13.96 18.98 3.49
N THR A 311 12.79 19.62 3.59
CA THR A 311 12.30 20.16 4.87
C THR A 311 11.98 19.08 5.89
N ALA A 312 11.75 17.85 5.46
CA ALA A 312 11.46 16.71 6.31
C ALA A 312 12.71 16.05 6.91
N GLY A 313 13.88 16.33 6.35
CA GLY A 313 15.16 15.83 6.85
C GLY A 313 15.50 14.40 6.45
N TRP A 314 15.06 13.95 5.27
CA TRP A 314 15.37 12.62 4.75
C TRP A 314 16.86 12.37 4.58
N ALA A 315 17.61 13.37 4.04
CA ALA A 315 19.04 13.26 3.88
C ALA A 315 19.78 13.14 5.21
N SER A 316 19.32 13.82 6.26
CA SER A 316 19.92 13.76 7.58
C SER A 316 19.57 12.49 8.38
N ALA A 317 18.63 11.71 7.91
CA ALA A 317 18.18 10.45 8.53
C ALA A 317 18.85 9.18 7.94
N LEU A 318 19.83 9.36 7.01
CA LEU A 318 20.54 8.28 6.32
C LEU A 318 21.69 7.66 7.10
#